data_26e2ab980daf62c4a1fe9adc3439abd8
#
_entry.id   26e2ab980daf62c4a1fe9adc3439abd8
#
_cell.length_a   1.000
_cell.length_b   1.000
_cell.length_c   1.000
_cell.angle_alpha   90.00
_cell.angle_beta   90.00
_cell.angle_gamma   90.00
#
_symmetry.space_group_name_H-M   'P 1'
#
loop_
_entity.id
_entity.type
_entity.pdbx_description
1 polymer ?
#
loop_
_entity_poly.entity_id
_entity_poly.type
_entity_poly.pdbx_seq_one_letter_code
_entity_poly.pdbx_strand_id
1 'polypeptide(L)'
;MKLFTYLNYGGNCEQAFRFYEQHLGGKVSMMLKHGEMANGGSAAPDLKNTILHARITLGETELLGSDVPPDRFQPMRSAYLSLIVDSNEEAERIYALLSDGGEIFMPMEETFFAFRFAMLRDKFGTSWMLLHECPGHDYSSYIPVGHGRKPVVDGSVGQLTLAVP
;
A
#
# COMPACT_ATOMS: atom_id res chain seq x y z
N MET A 1 -15.39 -16.38 6.44
CA MET A 1 -14.84 -15.08 6.90
C MET A 1 -14.27 -14.38 5.68
N LYS A 2 -14.38 -13.05 5.55
CA LYS A 2 -13.72 -12.25 4.50
C LYS A 2 -12.99 -11.10 5.19
N LEU A 3 -11.77 -10.80 4.74
CA LEU A 3 -10.95 -9.70 5.23
C LEU A 3 -10.66 -8.76 4.07
N PHE A 4 -10.84 -7.47 4.29
CA PHE A 4 -10.53 -6.42 3.32
C PHE A 4 -9.68 -5.34 3.98
N THR A 5 -8.83 -4.70 3.19
CA THR A 5 -8.15 -3.49 3.62
C THR A 5 -9.06 -2.28 3.41
N TYR A 6 -9.28 -1.50 4.45
CA TYR A 6 -10.08 -0.27 4.41
C TYR A 6 -9.19 0.94 4.71
N LEU A 7 -9.16 1.90 3.78
CA LEU A 7 -8.31 3.09 3.85
C LEU A 7 -9.16 4.32 4.14
N ASN A 8 -8.76 5.11 5.14
CA ASN A 8 -9.37 6.40 5.44
C ASN A 8 -8.50 7.53 4.90
N TYR A 9 -9.13 8.45 4.17
CA TYR A 9 -8.51 9.60 3.55
C TYR A 9 -9.06 10.90 4.15
N GLY A 10 -8.29 11.97 4.02
CA GLY A 10 -8.66 13.29 4.52
C GLY A 10 -9.29 14.20 3.46
N GLY A 11 -10.11 13.63 2.54
CA GLY A 11 -10.78 14.38 1.47
C GLY A 11 -10.23 14.11 0.07
N ASN A 12 -9.30 13.17 -0.08
CA ASN A 12 -8.64 12.84 -1.37
C ASN A 12 -8.81 11.37 -1.81
N CYS A 13 -9.79 10.66 -1.26
CA CYS A 13 -10.08 9.26 -1.59
C CYS A 13 -10.35 9.05 -3.09
N GLU A 14 -11.19 9.90 -3.70
CA GLU A 14 -11.49 9.81 -5.14
C GLU A 14 -10.22 9.96 -5.98
N GLN A 15 -9.38 10.95 -5.66
CA GLN A 15 -8.14 11.22 -6.38
C GLN A 15 -7.16 10.04 -6.28
N ALA A 16 -7.03 9.46 -5.09
CA ALA A 16 -6.19 8.29 -4.86
C ALA A 16 -6.66 7.09 -5.68
N PHE A 17 -7.96 6.73 -5.60
CA PHE A 17 -8.49 5.57 -6.30
C PHE A 17 -8.48 5.73 -7.81
N ARG A 18 -8.72 6.93 -8.34
CA ARG A 18 -8.57 7.21 -9.78
C ARG A 18 -7.13 7.11 -10.24
N PHE A 19 -6.18 7.57 -9.43
CA PHE A 19 -4.76 7.41 -9.70
C PHE A 19 -4.36 5.92 -9.76
N TYR A 20 -4.82 5.11 -8.78
CA TYR A 20 -4.53 3.68 -8.77
C TYR A 20 -5.20 2.94 -9.94
N GLU A 21 -6.41 3.33 -10.31
CA GLU A 21 -7.10 2.81 -11.51
C GLU A 21 -6.28 3.09 -12.77
N GLN A 22 -5.81 4.30 -12.94
CA GLN A 22 -5.10 4.74 -14.15
C GLN A 22 -3.68 4.15 -14.24
N HIS A 23 -2.97 4.04 -13.12
CA HIS A 23 -1.52 3.80 -13.13
C HIS A 23 -1.10 2.43 -12.59
N LEU A 24 -1.91 1.79 -11.74
CA LEU A 24 -1.60 0.50 -11.14
C LEU A 24 -2.45 -0.65 -11.74
N GLY A 25 -3.19 -0.39 -12.82
CA GLY A 25 -4.05 -1.40 -13.44
C GLY A 25 -5.28 -1.76 -12.62
N GLY A 26 -5.66 -0.89 -11.69
CA GLY A 26 -6.85 -1.08 -10.87
C GLY A 26 -8.15 -0.88 -11.65
N LYS A 27 -9.27 -1.32 -11.05
CA LYS A 27 -10.62 -1.06 -11.55
C LYS A 27 -11.51 -0.60 -10.41
N VAL A 28 -11.95 0.66 -10.45
CA VAL A 28 -12.92 1.19 -9.50
C VAL A 28 -14.29 0.56 -9.79
N SER A 29 -14.78 -0.26 -8.87
CA SER A 29 -16.06 -0.96 -8.97
C SER A 29 -17.20 -0.22 -8.28
N MET A 30 -16.88 0.67 -7.34
CA MET A 30 -17.86 1.51 -6.63
C MET A 30 -17.20 2.82 -6.18
N MET A 31 -17.96 3.92 -6.26
CA MET A 31 -17.58 5.20 -5.71
C MET A 31 -18.86 5.98 -5.39
N LEU A 32 -19.16 6.12 -4.11
CA LEU A 32 -20.38 6.77 -3.60
C LEU A 32 -19.99 8.00 -2.78
N LYS A 33 -20.57 9.15 -3.11
CA LYS A 33 -20.39 10.40 -2.37
C LYS A 33 -21.40 10.55 -1.24
N HIS A 34 -21.06 11.29 -0.20
CA HIS A 34 -21.97 11.58 0.90
C HIS A 34 -23.25 12.28 0.44
N GLY A 35 -23.16 13.15 -0.57
CA GLY A 35 -24.32 13.87 -1.13
C GLY A 35 -25.26 13.02 -1.99
N GLU A 36 -24.87 11.80 -2.36
CA GLU A 36 -25.67 10.90 -3.21
C GLU A 36 -26.56 9.95 -2.42
N MET A 37 -26.57 10.05 -1.09
CA MET A 37 -27.45 9.23 -0.25
C MET A 37 -28.93 9.59 -0.47
N ALA A 38 -29.77 8.56 -0.63
CA ALA A 38 -31.20 8.69 -1.00
C ALA A 38 -32.07 9.56 -0.06
N ASN A 39 -31.60 9.89 1.14
CA ASN A 39 -32.30 10.74 2.11
C ASN A 39 -31.63 12.11 2.30
N GLY A 40 -30.87 12.60 1.29
CA GLY A 40 -30.17 13.87 1.38
C GLY A 40 -29.22 13.93 2.59
N GLY A 41 -28.52 12.79 2.87
CA GLY A 41 -27.79 12.50 4.10
C GLY A 41 -27.40 13.76 4.86
N SER A 42 -27.53 13.77 6.17
CA SER A 42 -27.17 14.87 7.09
C SER A 42 -25.67 15.22 7.07
N ALA A 43 -25.03 15.05 5.92
CA ALA A 43 -23.64 15.45 5.74
C ALA A 43 -23.55 16.97 5.73
N ALA A 44 -22.63 17.51 6.51
CA ALA A 44 -22.29 18.92 6.46
C ALA A 44 -22.00 19.33 5.00
N PRO A 45 -22.35 20.57 4.59
CA PRO A 45 -22.24 21.01 3.18
C PRO A 45 -20.86 20.79 2.56
N ASP A 46 -19.80 20.89 3.34
CA ASP A 46 -18.40 20.68 2.98
C ASP A 46 -18.04 19.20 2.71
N LEU A 47 -18.83 18.26 3.26
CA LEU A 47 -18.62 16.82 3.06
C LEU A 47 -19.40 16.24 1.88
N LYS A 48 -20.33 16.96 1.28
CA LYS A 48 -21.21 16.42 0.22
C LYS A 48 -20.46 15.83 -0.96
N ASN A 49 -19.32 16.39 -1.32
CA ASN A 49 -18.50 15.96 -2.46
C ASN A 49 -17.42 14.93 -2.08
N THR A 50 -17.28 14.62 -0.79
CA THR A 50 -16.31 13.63 -0.31
C THR A 50 -16.88 12.22 -0.43
N ILE A 51 -15.97 11.24 -0.46
CA ILE A 51 -16.33 9.83 -0.66
C ILE A 51 -16.83 9.22 0.65
N LEU A 52 -18.06 8.74 0.63
CA LEU A 52 -18.67 7.95 1.71
C LEU A 52 -18.12 6.51 1.67
N HIS A 53 -18.03 5.94 0.48
CA HIS A 53 -17.51 4.59 0.28
C HIS A 53 -17.02 4.42 -1.15
N ALA A 54 -15.83 3.85 -1.29
CA ALA A 54 -15.27 3.46 -2.57
C ALA A 54 -14.68 2.06 -2.51
N ARG A 55 -14.61 1.42 -3.67
CA ARG A 55 -14.03 0.10 -3.85
C ARG A 55 -13.24 0.06 -5.15
N ILE A 56 -12.01 -0.44 -5.06
CA ILE A 56 -11.13 -0.67 -6.20
C ILE A 56 -10.54 -2.09 -6.12
N THR A 57 -10.52 -2.79 -7.24
CA THR A 57 -9.83 -4.07 -7.40
C THR A 57 -8.44 -3.79 -7.97
N LEU A 58 -7.39 -4.32 -7.34
CA LEU A 58 -6.00 -4.30 -7.77
C LEU A 58 -5.50 -5.75 -7.80
N GLY A 59 -5.23 -6.29 -9.00
CA GLY A 59 -4.95 -7.72 -9.16
C GLY A 59 -6.08 -8.57 -8.58
N GLU A 60 -5.77 -9.47 -7.65
CA GLU A 60 -6.73 -10.32 -6.96
C GLU A 60 -7.28 -9.73 -5.65
N THR A 61 -6.84 -8.53 -5.28
CA THR A 61 -7.17 -7.88 -4.00
C THR A 61 -8.12 -6.71 -4.20
N GLU A 62 -9.04 -6.53 -3.25
CA GLU A 62 -9.88 -5.34 -3.17
C GLU A 62 -9.40 -4.42 -2.04
N LEU A 63 -9.30 -3.13 -2.36
CA LEU A 63 -9.16 -2.06 -1.39
C LEU A 63 -10.49 -1.32 -1.27
N LEU A 64 -10.87 -1.03 -0.05
CA LEU A 64 -12.01 -0.19 0.27
C LEU A 64 -11.50 1.16 0.78
N GLY A 65 -12.29 2.21 0.62
CA GLY A 65 -11.88 3.51 1.11
C GLY A 65 -13.03 4.47 1.34
N SER A 66 -12.77 5.49 2.13
CA SER A 66 -13.66 6.63 2.33
C SER A 66 -12.86 7.87 2.70
N ASP A 67 -13.49 9.02 2.57
CA ASP A 67 -13.05 10.23 3.23
C ASP A 67 -13.65 10.32 4.63
N VAL A 68 -12.84 10.71 5.59
CA VAL A 68 -13.28 10.99 6.96
C VAL A 68 -13.17 12.48 7.26
N PRO A 69 -14.03 13.03 8.13
CA PRO A 69 -13.94 14.42 8.54
C PRO A 69 -12.55 14.77 9.10
N PRO A 70 -12.07 16.01 8.91
CA PRO A 70 -10.73 16.43 9.32
C PRO A 70 -10.41 16.19 10.80
N ASP A 71 -11.41 16.32 11.67
CA ASP A 71 -11.31 16.08 13.12
C ASP A 71 -11.12 14.60 13.49
N ARG A 72 -11.40 13.68 12.56
CA ARG A 72 -11.27 12.23 12.73
C ARG A 72 -10.17 11.62 11.88
N PHE A 73 -9.61 12.39 10.94
CA PHE A 73 -8.56 11.88 10.08
C PHE A 73 -7.27 11.62 10.87
N GLN A 74 -6.76 10.41 10.72
CA GLN A 74 -5.46 10.00 11.23
C GLN A 74 -4.61 9.52 10.05
N PRO A 75 -3.43 10.11 9.78
CA PRO A 75 -2.54 9.61 8.74
C PRO A 75 -2.16 8.15 8.98
N MET A 76 -2.05 7.37 7.91
CA MET A 76 -1.58 6.00 8.00
C MET A 76 -0.16 5.94 8.57
N ARG A 77 0.05 5.11 9.59
CA ARG A 77 1.35 4.91 10.24
C ARG A 77 1.57 3.43 10.50
N SER A 78 2.81 2.97 10.31
CA SER A 78 3.25 1.60 10.63
C SER A 78 2.40 0.49 9.98
N ALA A 79 1.72 0.81 8.87
CA ALA A 79 1.00 -0.13 8.02
C ALA A 79 1.35 0.19 6.56
N TYR A 80 1.61 -0.85 5.77
CA TYR A 80 1.97 -0.72 4.37
C TYR A 80 1.13 -1.66 3.52
N LEU A 81 0.72 -1.20 2.35
CA LEU A 81 0.22 -2.08 1.30
C LEU A 81 1.43 -2.67 0.58
N SER A 82 1.55 -3.99 0.59
CA SER A 82 2.62 -4.67 -0.15
C SER A 82 2.16 -4.90 -1.58
N LEU A 83 2.86 -4.29 -2.53
CA LEU A 83 2.61 -4.42 -3.95
C LEU A 83 3.78 -5.20 -4.58
N ILE A 84 3.49 -6.44 -4.98
CA ILE A 84 4.45 -7.33 -5.63
C ILE A 84 4.21 -7.24 -7.13
N VAL A 85 5.29 -7.07 -7.88
CA VAL A 85 5.27 -6.97 -9.35
C VAL A 85 6.20 -8.00 -9.98
N ASP A 86 6.01 -8.29 -11.26
CA ASP A 86 6.65 -9.41 -11.96
C ASP A 86 7.96 -9.02 -12.67
N SER A 87 8.34 -7.73 -12.69
CA SER A 87 9.57 -7.27 -13.34
C SER A 87 10.20 -6.05 -12.69
N ASN A 88 11.49 -5.85 -12.94
CA ASN A 88 12.22 -4.67 -12.50
C ASN A 88 11.68 -3.40 -13.18
N GLU A 89 11.36 -3.48 -14.47
CA GLU A 89 10.83 -2.36 -15.25
C GLU A 89 9.50 -1.86 -14.68
N GLU A 90 8.63 -2.78 -14.28
CA GLU A 90 7.35 -2.45 -13.66
C GLU A 90 7.55 -1.87 -12.26
N ALA A 91 8.45 -2.42 -11.46
CA ALA A 91 8.81 -1.86 -10.15
C ALA A 91 9.31 -0.41 -10.28
N GLU A 92 10.25 -0.16 -11.18
CA GLU A 92 10.81 1.18 -11.43
C GLU A 92 9.73 2.17 -11.92
N ARG A 93 8.86 1.72 -12.83
CA ARG A 93 7.73 2.53 -13.35
C ARG A 93 6.78 2.94 -12.24
N ILE A 94 6.34 1.99 -11.43
CA ILE A 94 5.41 2.24 -10.32
C ILE A 94 6.07 3.09 -9.23
N TYR A 95 7.34 2.83 -8.93
CA TYR A 95 8.10 3.62 -7.97
C TYR A 95 8.14 5.10 -8.37
N ALA A 96 8.46 5.39 -9.63
CA ALA A 96 8.49 6.77 -10.12
C ALA A 96 7.13 7.47 -9.97
N LEU A 97 6.03 6.76 -10.23
CA LEU A 97 4.67 7.30 -10.12
C LEU A 97 4.23 7.53 -8.66
N LEU A 98 4.51 6.58 -7.77
CA LEU A 98 4.10 6.66 -6.37
C LEU A 98 4.97 7.62 -5.55
N SER A 99 6.25 7.79 -5.92
CA SER A 99 7.17 8.71 -5.26
C SER A 99 6.97 10.17 -5.67
N ASP A 100 6.30 10.43 -6.82
CA ASP A 100 6.02 11.78 -7.30
C ASP A 100 5.07 12.53 -6.33
N GLY A 101 5.63 13.51 -5.63
CA GLY A 101 4.93 14.26 -4.57
C GLY A 101 4.70 13.47 -3.28
N GLY A 102 5.29 12.30 -3.15
CA GLY A 102 5.25 11.44 -1.98
C GLY A 102 6.46 11.60 -1.06
N GLU A 103 6.56 10.72 -0.07
CA GLU A 103 7.66 10.64 0.89
C GLU A 103 8.35 9.28 0.75
N ILE A 104 9.66 9.27 0.50
CA ILE A 104 10.46 8.05 0.34
C ILE A 104 11.08 7.70 1.68
N PHE A 105 10.74 6.51 2.22
CA PHE A 105 11.33 5.97 3.44
C PHE A 105 12.56 5.12 3.14
N MET A 106 12.46 4.27 2.10
CA MET A 106 13.57 3.52 1.53
C MET A 106 13.54 3.67 0.01
N PRO A 107 14.62 4.19 -0.59
CA PRO A 107 14.69 4.33 -2.05
C PRO A 107 14.68 2.94 -2.72
N MET A 108 14.34 2.92 -4.02
CA MET A 108 14.36 1.68 -4.80
C MET A 108 15.79 1.14 -4.90
N GLU A 109 16.00 -0.07 -4.39
CA GLU A 109 17.30 -0.75 -4.41
C GLU A 109 17.13 -2.27 -4.47
N GLU A 110 18.22 -2.98 -4.72
CA GLU A 110 18.28 -4.43 -4.62
C GLU A 110 18.51 -4.84 -3.16
N THR A 111 17.84 -5.91 -2.74
CA THR A 111 18.00 -6.51 -1.41
C THR A 111 18.27 -8.01 -1.56
N PHE A 112 18.54 -8.71 -0.46
CA PHE A 112 18.77 -10.16 -0.49
C PHE A 112 17.51 -10.97 -0.84
N PHE A 113 16.32 -10.39 -0.74
CA PHE A 113 15.02 -11.05 -1.00
C PHE A 113 14.29 -10.51 -2.22
N ALA A 114 14.72 -9.37 -2.76
CA ALA A 114 14.06 -8.74 -3.90
C ALA A 114 15.06 -8.09 -4.85
N PHE A 115 14.84 -8.24 -6.15
CA PHE A 115 15.61 -7.53 -7.19
C PHE A 115 15.35 -6.02 -7.14
N ARG A 116 14.16 -5.62 -6.69
CA ARG A 116 13.76 -4.24 -6.46
C ARG A 116 12.89 -4.19 -5.22
N PHE A 117 13.24 -3.28 -4.32
CA PHE A 117 12.51 -3.03 -3.09
C PHE A 117 12.50 -1.54 -2.77
N ALA A 118 11.34 -1.01 -2.40
CA ALA A 118 11.21 0.35 -1.92
C ALA A 118 10.12 0.46 -0.87
N MET A 119 10.24 1.43 0.02
CA MET A 119 9.18 1.83 0.95
C MET A 119 8.93 3.32 0.82
N LEU A 120 7.67 3.69 0.65
CA LEU A 120 7.29 5.08 0.46
C LEU A 120 5.85 5.34 0.94
N ARG A 121 5.51 6.61 1.08
CA ARG A 121 4.13 7.08 1.18
C ARG A 121 3.84 7.91 -0.05
N ASP A 122 2.74 7.62 -0.74
CA ASP A 122 2.34 8.41 -1.89
C ASP A 122 1.74 9.78 -1.46
N LYS A 123 1.54 10.65 -2.43
CA LYS A 123 0.97 12.00 -2.21
C LYS A 123 -0.46 12.00 -1.64
N PHE A 124 -1.14 10.85 -1.64
CA PHE A 124 -2.47 10.72 -1.06
C PHE A 124 -2.44 10.25 0.39
N GLY A 125 -1.27 9.85 0.89
CA GLY A 125 -1.05 9.41 2.26
C GLY A 125 -1.07 7.89 2.44
N THR A 126 -1.15 7.10 1.36
CA THR A 126 -1.07 5.64 1.42
C THR A 126 0.38 5.19 1.45
N SER A 127 0.70 4.34 2.43
CA SER A 127 2.05 3.78 2.57
C SER A 127 2.17 2.48 1.78
N TRP A 128 3.22 2.37 0.99
CA TRP A 128 3.50 1.27 0.08
C TRP A 128 4.83 0.61 0.40
N MET A 129 4.85 -0.71 0.30
CA MET A 129 6.03 -1.54 0.17
C MET A 129 5.95 -2.13 -1.24
N LEU A 130 6.84 -1.69 -2.12
CA LEU A 130 6.86 -2.11 -3.52
C LEU A 130 8.05 -3.03 -3.76
N LEU A 131 7.79 -4.20 -4.37
CA LEU A 131 8.86 -5.16 -4.58
C LEU A 131 8.66 -6.04 -5.82
N HIS A 132 9.79 -6.41 -6.44
CA HIS A 132 9.94 -7.53 -7.36
C HIS A 132 10.81 -8.57 -6.67
N GLU A 133 10.19 -9.69 -6.27
CA GLU A 133 10.82 -10.72 -5.44
C GLU A 133 11.86 -11.54 -6.22
N CYS A 134 12.92 -11.99 -5.53
CA CYS A 134 13.84 -12.98 -6.08
C CYS A 134 13.19 -14.36 -6.08
N PRO A 135 13.26 -15.14 -7.19
CA PRO A 135 12.78 -16.51 -7.22
C PRO A 135 13.46 -17.38 -6.16
N GLY A 136 12.67 -18.14 -5.41
CA GLY A 136 13.20 -19.08 -4.41
C GLY A 136 13.41 -18.52 -3.01
N HIS A 137 13.11 -17.26 -2.75
CA HIS A 137 13.01 -16.76 -1.39
C HIS A 137 11.66 -17.15 -0.79
N ASP A 138 11.61 -18.41 -0.34
CA ASP A 138 10.50 -18.88 0.48
C ASP A 138 10.68 -18.36 1.91
N TYR A 139 9.87 -17.38 2.30
CA TYR A 139 9.83 -16.88 3.68
C TYR A 139 9.58 -17.98 4.72
N SER A 140 9.09 -19.15 4.31
CA SER A 140 8.92 -20.31 5.19
C SER A 140 10.24 -20.79 5.80
N SER A 141 11.37 -20.53 5.13
CA SER A 141 12.71 -20.84 5.65
C SER A 141 13.16 -19.90 6.78
N TYR A 142 12.52 -18.74 6.92
CA TYR A 142 12.80 -17.74 7.97
C TYR A 142 11.82 -17.76 9.15
N ILE A 143 10.73 -18.52 9.05
CA ILE A 143 9.88 -18.77 10.20
C ILE A 143 10.61 -19.77 11.08
N PRO A 144 11.10 -19.43 12.29
CA PRO A 144 11.63 -20.41 13.20
C PRO A 144 10.49 -21.35 13.57
N VAL A 145 10.43 -22.51 12.93
CA VAL A 145 9.61 -23.62 13.41
C VAL A 145 10.18 -23.94 14.79
N GLY A 146 9.46 -23.53 15.84
CA GLY A 146 9.89 -23.77 17.20
C GLY A 146 10.26 -25.22 17.39
N HIS A 147 11.46 -25.43 17.80
CA HIS A 147 12.18 -26.55 18.37
C HIS A 147 13.45 -26.94 17.58
N GLY A 148 14.55 -26.32 17.97
CA GLY A 148 15.80 -27.08 18.17
C GLY A 148 16.68 -27.40 16.97
N ARG A 149 16.76 -26.55 15.91
CA ARG A 149 17.96 -26.56 15.04
C ARG A 149 18.48 -25.16 14.83
N LYS A 150 19.67 -24.88 15.33
CA LYS A 150 20.41 -23.67 14.95
C LYS A 150 20.73 -23.76 13.46
N PRO A 151 20.49 -22.69 12.66
CA PRO A 151 20.96 -22.64 11.29
C PRO A 151 22.51 -22.68 11.33
N VAL A 152 23.10 -23.55 10.52
CA VAL A 152 24.52 -23.50 10.21
C VAL A 152 24.70 -22.35 9.25
N VAL A 153 25.12 -21.21 9.73
CA VAL A 153 25.58 -20.08 8.90
C VAL A 153 27.00 -20.40 8.44
N ASP A 154 27.14 -20.67 7.16
CA ASP A 154 28.42 -20.58 6.49
C ASP A 154 28.88 -19.11 6.57
N GLY A 155 30.11 -18.93 7.07
CA GLY A 155 30.64 -17.67 7.59
C GLY A 155 31.04 -16.62 6.55
N SER A 156 30.17 -16.27 5.60
CA SER A 156 30.50 -15.26 4.56
C SER A 156 29.42 -14.22 4.24
N VAL A 157 28.47 -13.98 5.15
CA VAL A 157 27.51 -12.89 4.94
C VAL A 157 27.64 -11.84 6.05
N GLY A 158 28.04 -10.65 5.63
CA GLY A 158 28.21 -9.50 6.51
C GLY A 158 26.91 -9.14 7.24
N GLN A 159 27.06 -8.78 8.51
CA GLN A 159 26.02 -8.27 9.38
C GLN A 159 25.38 -7.01 8.76
N LEU A 160 24.16 -7.13 8.22
CA LEU A 160 23.31 -5.97 7.96
C LEU A 160 22.42 -5.76 9.19
N THR A 161 22.75 -4.73 9.94
CA THR A 161 21.91 -4.21 11.01
C THR A 161 20.77 -3.42 10.37
N LEU A 162 19.56 -3.96 10.37
CA LEU A 162 18.35 -3.20 10.03
C LEU A 162 18.16 -2.13 11.12
N ALA A 163 18.59 -0.91 10.83
CA ALA A 163 18.13 0.25 11.58
C ALA A 163 16.74 0.61 11.04
N VAL A 164 15.73 0.25 11.78
CA VAL A 164 14.38 0.76 11.57
C VAL A 164 14.34 2.13 12.24
N PRO A 165 13.91 3.21 11.51
CA PRO A 165 13.76 4.53 12.10
C PRO A 165 12.63 4.59 13.15
#